data_82544cc429b7e42ae3fd2cf9a8d4e3aa
#
_entry.id   82544cc429b7e42ae3fd2cf9a8d4e3aa
#
_cell.length_a   1.000
_cell.length_b   1.000
_cell.length_c   1.000
_cell.angle_alpha   90.00
_cell.angle_beta   90.00
_cell.angle_gamma   90.00
#
_symmetry.space_group_name_H-M   'P 1'
#
loop_
_entity.id
_entity.type
_entity.pdbx_description
1 polymer ?
#
loop_
_entity_poly.entity_id
_entity_poly.type
_entity_poly.pdbx_seq_one_letter_code
_entity_poly.pdbx_strand_id
1 'polypeptide(L)'
;MIKYKSKLLSSVEGISYNFGSKSSMPIKEDVFTLNQIHSDKVIFLKNTDKNYEPFDGDAIITTQKRFNIGVKTADCVPILLTDINATFVAAIHSGWRGTYHKIIVNVLDLIFKELMIKPENIIGCLGPSI
;
A
#
# COMPACT_ATOMS: atom_id res chain seq x y z
N MET A 1 -7.04 7.14 -21.95
CA MET A 1 -6.52 6.34 -20.84
C MET A 1 -7.45 6.45 -19.64
N ILE A 2 -7.94 5.32 -19.14
CA ILE A 2 -8.79 5.31 -17.96
C ILE A 2 -7.88 5.39 -16.73
N LYS A 3 -8.10 6.41 -15.91
CA LYS A 3 -7.40 6.56 -14.63
C LYS A 3 -8.35 6.15 -13.52
N TYR A 4 -7.90 5.21 -12.69
CA TYR A 4 -8.65 4.77 -11.52
C TYR A 4 -8.39 5.73 -10.38
N LYS A 5 -9.46 6.33 -9.85
CA LYS A 5 -9.38 7.26 -8.73
C LYS A 5 -10.43 6.96 -7.68
N SER A 6 -10.06 7.12 -6.43
CA SER A 6 -10.96 7.01 -5.29
C SER A 6 -11.31 8.41 -4.80
N LYS A 7 -12.60 8.70 -4.66
CA LYS A 7 -13.05 9.97 -4.09
C LYS A 7 -12.56 10.12 -2.64
N LEU A 8 -12.60 9.05 -1.87
CA LEU A 8 -12.17 9.06 -0.47
C LEU A 8 -10.68 9.33 -0.35
N LEU A 9 -9.84 8.60 -1.10
CA LEU A 9 -8.39 8.83 -1.08
C LEU A 9 -8.04 10.22 -1.58
N SER A 10 -8.71 10.71 -2.61
CA SER A 10 -8.46 12.03 -3.16
C SER A 10 -8.84 13.16 -2.22
N SER A 11 -9.71 12.90 -1.22
CA SER A 11 -10.10 13.89 -0.23
C SER A 11 -9.10 14.05 0.91
N VAL A 12 -8.13 13.13 1.05
CA VAL A 12 -7.15 13.19 2.13
C VAL A 12 -5.99 14.09 1.72
N GLU A 13 -5.77 15.15 2.49
CA GLU A 13 -4.63 16.04 2.28
C GLU A 13 -3.33 15.36 2.73
N GLY A 14 -2.25 15.62 2.01
CA GLY A 14 -0.93 15.13 2.37
C GLY A 14 -0.53 13.81 1.78
N ILE A 15 -1.40 13.17 0.98
CA ILE A 15 -1.05 11.96 0.24
C ILE A 15 -1.22 12.17 -1.25
N SER A 16 -0.45 11.40 -2.02
CA SER A 16 -0.68 11.20 -3.44
C SER A 16 -0.69 9.70 -3.73
N TYR A 17 -1.44 9.29 -4.72
CA TYR A 17 -1.55 7.88 -5.08
C TYR A 17 -1.80 7.72 -6.56
N ASN A 18 -1.49 6.52 -7.07
CA ASN A 18 -1.74 6.19 -8.47
C ASN A 18 -1.89 4.68 -8.62
N PHE A 19 -2.85 4.27 -9.43
CA PHE A 19 -2.94 2.91 -9.94
C PHE A 19 -2.44 2.92 -11.37
N GLY A 20 -1.21 2.45 -11.58
CA GLY A 20 -0.60 2.41 -12.89
C GLY A 20 -1.15 1.29 -13.76
N SER A 21 -0.86 1.37 -15.04
CA SER A 21 -1.14 0.33 -16.03
C SER A 21 0.06 0.16 -16.93
N LYS A 22 0.02 -0.82 -17.83
CA LYS A 22 1.09 -1.00 -18.83
C LYS A 22 1.34 0.28 -19.63
N SER A 23 0.29 1.05 -19.91
CA SER A 23 0.40 2.28 -20.68
C SER A 23 0.91 3.47 -19.87
N SER A 24 0.90 3.39 -18.55
CA SER A 24 1.37 4.46 -17.65
C SER A 24 2.70 4.16 -16.98
N MET A 25 3.31 3.03 -17.28
CA MET A 25 4.64 2.67 -16.80
C MET A 25 5.73 3.14 -17.78
N PRO A 26 6.94 3.46 -17.31
CA PRO A 26 7.39 3.46 -15.93
C PRO A 26 6.96 4.71 -15.17
N ILE A 27 6.84 4.57 -13.85
CA ILE A 27 6.64 5.70 -12.98
C ILE A 27 7.95 6.48 -12.91
N LYS A 28 7.88 7.81 -13.08
CA LYS A 28 9.08 8.66 -13.11
C LYS A 28 9.71 8.89 -11.74
N GLU A 29 9.02 8.55 -10.67
CA GLU A 29 9.48 8.75 -9.31
C GLU A 29 10.02 7.45 -8.73
N ASP A 30 10.98 7.56 -7.82
CA ASP A 30 11.49 6.41 -7.10
C ASP A 30 10.41 5.84 -6.19
N VAL A 31 10.09 4.58 -6.39
CA VAL A 31 9.08 3.85 -5.62
C VAL A 31 9.73 2.65 -4.98
N PHE A 32 9.65 2.58 -3.64
CA PHE A 32 10.12 1.42 -2.91
C PHE A 32 9.11 0.29 -3.06
N THR A 33 9.59 -0.87 -3.51
CA THR A 33 8.76 -2.06 -3.70
C THR A 33 9.36 -3.23 -2.93
N LEU A 34 8.53 -4.24 -2.69
CA LEU A 34 8.94 -5.48 -2.04
C LEU A 34 9.27 -6.55 -3.08
N ASN A 35 10.01 -7.55 -2.63
CA ASN A 35 10.08 -8.82 -3.34
C ASN A 35 8.82 -9.62 -3.00
N GLN A 36 7.83 -9.56 -3.87
CA GLN A 36 6.50 -10.15 -3.63
C GLN A 36 6.55 -11.66 -3.85
N ILE A 37 6.05 -12.40 -2.88
CA ILE A 37 6.14 -13.86 -2.84
C ILE A 37 4.76 -14.51 -2.67
N HIS A 38 3.68 -13.74 -2.88
CA HIS A 38 2.29 -14.20 -2.70
C HIS A 38 2.03 -14.69 -1.28
N SER A 39 2.52 -13.95 -0.32
CA SER A 39 2.43 -14.25 1.11
C SER A 39 1.41 -13.37 1.82
N ASP A 40 1.31 -13.56 3.13
CA ASP A 40 0.59 -12.65 4.03
C ASP A 40 1.55 -11.77 4.85
N LYS A 41 2.82 -11.72 4.44
CA LYS A 41 3.86 -11.01 5.18
C LYS A 41 3.78 -9.51 4.93
N VAL A 42 3.81 -8.75 6.02
CA VAL A 42 3.71 -7.28 6.04
C VAL A 42 5.03 -6.69 6.53
N ILE A 43 5.53 -5.70 5.81
CA ILE A 43 6.74 -4.96 6.18
C ILE A 43 6.33 -3.57 6.65
N PHE A 44 6.75 -3.20 7.86
CA PHE A 44 6.53 -1.85 8.40
C PHE A 44 7.85 -1.09 8.41
N LEU A 45 7.95 -0.07 7.56
CA LEU A 45 9.14 0.78 7.47
C LEU A 45 8.98 1.97 8.39
N LYS A 46 9.75 2.01 9.48
CA LYS A 46 9.66 3.05 10.52
C LYS A 46 10.76 4.11 10.42
N ASN A 47 11.87 3.80 9.74
CA ASN A 47 13.04 4.67 9.69
C ASN A 47 13.25 5.25 8.30
N THR A 48 13.85 6.44 8.27
CA THR A 48 14.21 7.14 7.05
C THR A 48 15.55 6.70 6.48
N ASP A 49 16.10 5.59 6.92
CA ASP A 49 17.34 5.07 6.38
C ASP A 49 17.15 4.74 4.90
N LYS A 50 17.98 5.36 4.07
CA LYS A 50 17.86 5.30 2.61
C LYS A 50 18.40 4.01 1.99
N ASN A 51 18.95 3.12 2.78
CA ASN A 51 19.62 1.92 2.31
C ASN A 51 18.75 0.66 2.48
N TYR A 52 17.43 0.81 2.33
CA TYR A 52 16.55 -0.34 2.37
C TYR A 52 16.82 -1.26 1.18
N GLU A 53 17.17 -2.51 1.48
CA GLU A 53 17.12 -3.57 0.49
C GLU A 53 15.69 -4.07 0.36
N PRO A 54 15.29 -4.60 -0.81
CA PRO A 54 13.97 -5.19 -0.96
C PRO A 54 13.76 -6.33 0.03
N PHE A 55 12.69 -6.24 0.80
CA PHE A 55 12.27 -7.31 1.72
C PHE A 55 11.30 -8.24 1.02
N ASP A 56 11.29 -9.49 1.42
CA ASP A 56 10.24 -10.42 1.02
C ASP A 56 8.94 -10.06 1.73
N GLY A 57 7.86 -9.93 0.98
CA GLY A 57 6.56 -9.62 1.54
C GLY A 57 5.60 -9.09 0.48
N ASP A 58 4.34 -8.95 0.85
CA ASP A 58 3.28 -8.55 -0.08
C ASP A 58 2.48 -7.34 0.40
N ALA A 59 2.86 -6.77 1.52
CA ALA A 59 2.30 -5.50 2.00
C ALA A 59 3.38 -4.67 2.66
N ILE A 60 3.28 -3.36 2.47
CA ILE A 60 4.22 -2.40 3.03
C ILE A 60 3.45 -1.24 3.66
N ILE A 61 3.86 -0.86 4.85
CA ILE A 61 3.33 0.27 5.60
C ILE A 61 4.48 1.22 5.90
N THR A 62 4.25 2.52 5.78
CA THR A 62 5.23 3.51 6.22
C THR A 62 4.55 4.76 6.77
N THR A 63 5.20 5.37 7.74
CA THR A 63 4.84 6.70 8.27
C THR A 63 5.77 7.78 7.75
N GLN A 64 6.75 7.43 6.93
CA GLN A 64 7.74 8.37 6.42
C GLN A 64 7.12 9.35 5.44
N LYS A 65 7.47 10.62 5.58
CA LYS A 65 7.06 11.67 4.64
C LYS A 65 7.97 11.63 3.41
N ARG A 66 7.39 12.01 2.25
CA ARG A 66 8.13 12.08 0.97
C ARG A 66 8.80 10.77 0.60
N PHE A 67 8.15 9.67 0.94
CA PHE A 67 8.64 8.33 0.66
C PHE A 67 7.55 7.56 -0.10
N ASN A 68 7.87 7.17 -1.31
CA ASN A 68 6.91 6.49 -2.18
C ASN A 68 7.03 4.98 -2.03
N ILE A 69 5.90 4.32 -1.79
CA ILE A 69 5.82 2.86 -1.70
C ILE A 69 4.85 2.35 -2.74
N GLY A 70 5.04 1.12 -3.16
CA GLY A 70 4.16 0.52 -4.14
C GLY A 70 4.21 -0.99 -4.16
N VAL A 71 3.21 -1.59 -4.78
CA VAL A 71 3.17 -3.01 -5.09
C VAL A 71 2.88 -3.19 -6.58
N LYS A 72 3.31 -4.32 -7.11
CA LYS A 72 3.08 -4.68 -8.51
C LYS A 72 2.01 -5.74 -8.57
N THR A 73 1.01 -5.54 -9.41
CA THR A 73 -0.06 -6.53 -9.62
C THR A 73 -0.28 -6.73 -11.11
N ALA A 74 -0.64 -7.94 -11.48
CA ALA A 74 -1.20 -8.26 -12.80
C ALA A 74 -2.68 -8.62 -12.64
N ASP A 75 -2.94 -9.78 -12.04
CA ASP A 75 -4.30 -10.28 -11.83
C ASP A 75 -4.77 -10.12 -10.38
N CYS A 76 -3.82 -9.88 -9.48
CA CYS A 76 -4.09 -9.77 -8.06
C CYS A 76 -4.67 -8.40 -7.70
N VAL A 77 -5.28 -8.28 -6.52
CA VAL A 77 -5.91 -7.05 -6.08
C VAL A 77 -4.88 -6.14 -5.42
N PRO A 78 -4.64 -4.94 -5.96
CA PRO A 78 -3.87 -3.92 -5.25
C PRO A 78 -4.78 -3.16 -4.30
N ILE A 79 -4.33 -2.96 -3.06
CA ILE A 79 -5.07 -2.22 -2.06
C ILE A 79 -4.19 -1.11 -1.53
N LEU A 80 -4.72 0.11 -1.49
CA LEU A 80 -4.04 1.26 -0.89
C LEU A 80 -4.82 1.70 0.34
N LEU A 81 -4.11 1.95 1.44
CA LEU A 81 -4.69 2.42 2.69
C LEU A 81 -3.99 3.68 3.18
N THR A 82 -4.76 4.52 3.84
CA THR A 82 -4.28 5.64 4.65
C THR A 82 -5.31 5.92 5.76
N ASP A 83 -5.14 6.99 6.50
CA ASP A 83 -6.15 7.47 7.44
C ASP A 83 -6.51 8.92 7.12
N ILE A 84 -7.54 9.44 7.78
CA ILE A 84 -8.07 10.78 7.54
C ILE A 84 -7.03 11.89 7.78
N ASN A 85 -5.99 11.61 8.56
CA ASN A 85 -4.92 12.55 8.89
C ASN A 85 -3.62 12.31 8.11
N ALA A 86 -3.62 11.37 7.15
CA ALA A 86 -2.43 10.98 6.41
C ALA A 86 -1.25 10.59 7.31
N THR A 87 -1.53 9.88 8.42
CA THR A 87 -0.52 9.45 9.38
C THR A 87 0.40 8.39 8.78
N PHE A 88 -0.16 7.53 7.93
CA PHE A 88 0.57 6.45 7.27
C PHE A 88 0.06 6.28 5.85
N VAL A 89 0.81 5.55 5.06
CA VAL A 89 0.34 4.97 3.80
C VAL A 89 0.70 3.49 3.77
N ALA A 90 -0.13 2.69 3.12
CA ALA A 90 0.11 1.27 2.94
C ALA A 90 -0.25 0.85 1.52
N ALA A 91 0.54 -0.06 0.97
CA ALA A 91 0.28 -0.70 -0.31
C ALA A 91 0.30 -2.22 -0.12
N ILE A 92 -0.72 -2.90 -0.62
CA ILE A 92 -0.95 -4.32 -0.38
C ILE A 92 -1.17 -5.03 -1.71
N HIS A 93 -0.42 -6.11 -1.90
CA HIS A 93 -0.64 -7.06 -2.98
C HIS A 93 -1.44 -8.23 -2.42
N SER A 94 -2.73 -8.32 -2.77
CA SER A 94 -3.61 -9.39 -2.29
C SER A 94 -3.94 -10.33 -3.44
N GLY A 95 -3.09 -11.34 -3.61
CA GLY A 95 -3.35 -12.47 -4.48
C GLY A 95 -4.28 -13.48 -3.77
N TRP A 96 -4.59 -14.60 -4.42
CA TRP A 96 -5.49 -15.58 -3.81
C TRP A 96 -4.95 -16.16 -2.50
N ARG A 97 -3.62 -16.36 -2.41
CA ARG A 97 -2.98 -16.83 -1.17
C ARG A 97 -2.99 -15.76 -0.08
N GLY A 98 -2.64 -14.52 -0.41
CA GLY A 98 -2.70 -13.42 0.53
C GLY A 98 -4.11 -13.16 1.02
N THR A 99 -5.10 -13.21 0.13
CA THR A 99 -6.50 -13.07 0.50
C THR A 99 -6.95 -14.20 1.41
N TYR A 100 -6.61 -15.43 1.07
CA TYR A 100 -6.94 -16.60 1.90
C TYR A 100 -6.31 -16.49 3.28
N HIS A 101 -5.06 -16.08 3.39
CA HIS A 101 -4.35 -15.90 4.65
C HIS A 101 -4.64 -14.55 5.31
N LYS A 102 -5.57 -13.75 4.75
CA LYS A 102 -6.07 -12.50 5.32
C LYS A 102 -4.96 -11.46 5.51
N ILE A 103 -4.19 -11.20 4.45
CA ILE A 103 -3.12 -10.20 4.49
C ILE A 103 -3.62 -8.82 4.94
N ILE A 104 -4.83 -8.43 4.51
CA ILE A 104 -5.43 -7.17 4.92
C ILE A 104 -5.65 -7.09 6.43
N VAL A 105 -6.03 -8.20 7.05
CA VAL A 105 -6.20 -8.26 8.51
C VAL A 105 -4.86 -8.06 9.21
N ASN A 106 -3.80 -8.69 8.71
CA ASN A 106 -2.45 -8.52 9.25
C ASN A 106 -1.99 -7.06 9.16
N VAL A 107 -2.29 -6.39 8.05
CA VAL A 107 -1.96 -4.96 7.88
C VAL A 107 -2.74 -4.11 8.88
N LEU A 108 -4.05 -4.33 8.99
CA LEU A 108 -4.89 -3.56 9.90
C LEU A 108 -4.50 -3.78 11.35
N ASP A 109 -4.19 -5.01 11.74
CA ASP A 109 -3.74 -5.32 13.11
C ASP A 109 -2.45 -4.55 13.46
N LEU A 110 -1.49 -4.50 12.53
CA LEU A 110 -0.28 -3.72 12.73
C LEU A 110 -0.56 -2.22 12.85
N ILE A 111 -1.44 -1.68 12.02
CA ILE A 111 -1.82 -0.26 12.07
C ILE A 111 -2.45 0.07 13.43
N PHE A 112 -3.40 -0.74 13.88
CA PHE A 112 -4.07 -0.50 15.15
C PHE A 112 -3.12 -0.64 16.33
N LYS A 113 -2.26 -1.66 16.32
CA LYS A 113 -1.32 -1.93 17.41
C LYS A 113 -0.18 -0.91 17.48
N GLU A 114 0.42 -0.59 16.35
CA GLU A 114 1.63 0.25 16.29
C GLU A 114 1.33 1.74 16.22
N LEU A 115 0.24 2.14 15.56
CA LEU A 115 -0.10 3.54 15.34
C LEU A 115 -1.30 4.00 16.14
N MET A 116 -2.04 3.09 16.77
CA MET A 116 -3.21 3.37 17.61
C MET A 116 -4.27 4.21 16.88
N ILE A 117 -4.42 4.00 15.60
CA ILE A 117 -5.42 4.67 14.77
C ILE A 117 -6.74 3.95 14.92
N LYS A 118 -7.82 4.71 15.06
CA LYS A 118 -9.17 4.14 15.17
C LYS A 118 -9.62 3.56 13.83
N PRO A 119 -10.29 2.39 13.84
CA PRO A 119 -10.76 1.77 12.60
C PRO A 119 -11.60 2.69 11.71
N GLU A 120 -12.48 3.51 12.30
CA GLU A 120 -13.34 4.43 11.56
C GLU A 120 -12.57 5.53 10.82
N ASN A 121 -11.29 5.73 11.13
CA ASN A 121 -10.46 6.72 10.48
C ASN A 121 -9.65 6.15 9.30
N ILE A 122 -9.72 4.84 9.07
CA ILE A 122 -9.01 4.19 7.97
C ILE A 122 -9.77 4.38 6.67
N ILE A 123 -9.05 4.73 5.64
CA ILE A 123 -9.56 4.88 4.28
C ILE A 123 -8.80 3.93 3.36
N GLY A 124 -9.52 3.16 2.58
CA GLY A 124 -8.92 2.22 1.65
C GLY A 124 -9.53 2.28 0.27
N CYS A 125 -8.76 1.82 -0.69
CA CYS A 125 -9.22 1.70 -2.07
C CYS A 125 -8.63 0.43 -2.69
N LEU A 126 -9.50 -0.35 -3.32
CA LEU A 126 -9.08 -1.49 -4.14
C LEU A 126 -8.90 -1.00 -5.56
N GLY A 127 -7.76 -1.32 -6.14
CA GLY A 127 -7.48 -0.98 -7.52
C GLY A 127 -7.99 -2.03 -8.49
N PRO A 128 -7.69 -1.85 -9.78
CA PRO A 128 -8.16 -2.78 -10.81
C PRO A 128 -7.55 -4.17 -10.65
N SER A 129 -8.38 -5.19 -10.83
CA SER A 129 -8.00 -6.59 -10.80
C SER A 129 -8.84 -7.38 -11.80
N ILE A 130 -8.42 -8.57 -12.06
CA ILE A 130 -9.18 -9.51 -12.92
C ILE A 130 -9.86 -10.56 -12.07
#